data_4923f89bfca3c9b442418098ce4b1c5f
#
_entry.id   4923f89bfca3c9b442418098ce4b1c5f
#
_cell.length_a   1.000
_cell.length_b   1.000
_cell.length_c   1.000
_cell.angle_alpha   90.00
_cell.angle_beta   90.00
_cell.angle_gamma   90.00
#
_symmetry.space_group_name_H-M   'P 1'
#
loop_
_entity.id
_entity.type
_entity.pdbx_description
1 polymer ?
#
loop_
_entity_poly.entity_id
_entity_poly.type
_entity_poly.pdbx_seq_one_letter_code
_entity_poly.pdbx_strand_id
1 'polypeptide(L)'
;NAADSNTALGVGSTVISGIDNAGIILTDTSLDISVLNTLNSNTTGTVNASSITTLSGAAADCNTAYSVNASGGEIVGLGNENITLSDTTLAASVLNTLDGNTLGVINTNTITTLSGKTAESETAFKSTGTNNFKTNVIFDIDEDDTLISASTLNYLDSKTTQIISANHTFTLSGSISD
;
A
#
# COMPACT_ATOMS: atom_id res chain seq x y z
N ASN A 1 18.74 6.84 -14.48
CA ASN A 1 17.84 6.03 -13.66
C ASN A 1 17.75 6.58 -12.21
N ALA A 2 16.83 6.07 -11.40
CA ALA A 2 16.60 6.57 -10.02
C ALA A 2 17.84 6.45 -9.12
N ALA A 3 18.59 5.36 -9.23
CA ALA A 3 19.81 5.13 -8.43
C ALA A 3 20.90 6.15 -8.75
N ASP A 4 21.11 6.47 -10.03
CA ASP A 4 22.09 7.48 -10.46
C ASP A 4 21.66 8.87 -10.01
N SER A 5 20.36 9.20 -10.09
CA SER A 5 19.82 10.46 -9.63
C SER A 5 19.98 10.64 -8.11
N ASN A 6 19.67 9.58 -7.33
CA ASN A 6 19.90 9.59 -5.88
C ASN A 6 21.38 9.76 -5.52
N THR A 7 22.28 9.16 -6.29
CA THR A 7 23.74 9.34 -6.11
C THR A 7 24.17 10.79 -6.39
N ALA A 8 23.64 11.39 -7.45
CA ALA A 8 23.96 12.77 -7.83
C ALA A 8 23.42 13.80 -6.82
N LEU A 9 22.21 13.57 -6.28
CA LEU A 9 21.55 14.43 -5.28
C LEU A 9 21.98 14.13 -3.84
N GLY A 10 22.60 12.95 -3.60
CA GLY A 10 22.87 12.42 -2.27
C GLY A 10 23.75 13.32 -1.40
N VAL A 11 23.45 13.30 -0.11
CA VAL A 11 24.18 14.03 0.93
C VAL A 11 25.64 13.57 0.95
N GLY A 12 26.56 14.48 0.73
CA GLY A 12 28.00 14.21 0.74
C GLY A 12 28.67 14.27 -0.63
N SER A 13 27.92 14.51 -1.71
CA SER A 13 28.54 14.86 -2.99
C SER A 13 29.17 16.23 -2.88
N THR A 14 30.47 16.27 -2.62
CA THR A 14 31.26 17.54 -2.61
C THR A 14 31.53 18.08 -4.01
N VAL A 15 31.10 17.35 -5.05
CA VAL A 15 31.45 17.62 -6.45
C VAL A 15 30.33 18.29 -7.24
N ILE A 16 29.07 18.05 -6.83
CA ILE A 16 27.89 18.60 -7.52
C ILE A 16 27.09 19.45 -6.51
N SER A 17 26.92 20.72 -6.80
CA SER A 17 26.14 21.65 -5.98
C SER A 17 25.13 22.41 -6.84
N GLY A 18 24.02 22.86 -6.22
CA GLY A 18 23.00 23.66 -6.89
C GLY A 18 22.01 22.84 -7.73
N ILE A 19 21.90 21.53 -7.48
CA ILE A 19 20.93 20.65 -8.15
C ILE A 19 19.76 20.26 -7.24
N ASP A 20 19.66 20.86 -6.05
CA ASP A 20 18.63 20.53 -5.05
C ASP A 20 17.20 20.77 -5.55
N ASN A 21 17.04 21.58 -6.61
CA ASN A 21 15.76 21.85 -7.26
C ASN A 21 15.68 21.25 -8.69
N ALA A 22 16.55 20.29 -9.00
CA ALA A 22 16.56 19.68 -10.31
C ALA A 22 15.27 18.87 -10.55
N GLY A 23 14.63 19.10 -11.68
CA GLY A 23 13.57 18.22 -12.18
C GLY A 23 14.18 16.91 -12.67
N ILE A 24 13.57 15.79 -12.32
CA ILE A 24 14.07 14.45 -12.63
C ILE A 24 13.03 13.72 -13.46
N ILE A 25 13.46 13.10 -14.56
CA ILE A 25 12.66 12.21 -15.38
C ILE A 25 13.19 10.79 -15.19
N LEU A 26 12.39 9.92 -14.58
CA LEU A 26 12.74 8.51 -14.43
C LEU A 26 12.55 7.76 -15.74
N THR A 27 13.48 6.86 -16.03
CA THR A 27 13.43 5.94 -17.17
C THR A 27 13.24 4.49 -16.73
N ASP A 28 13.24 4.26 -15.42
CA ASP A 28 12.96 2.96 -14.84
C ASP A 28 11.50 2.58 -15.07
N THR A 29 11.25 1.32 -15.37
CA THR A 29 9.88 0.76 -15.48
C THR A 29 9.46 -0.01 -14.24
N SER A 30 10.42 -0.38 -13.38
CA SER A 30 10.20 -1.04 -12.11
C SER A 30 11.09 -0.41 -11.06
N LEU A 31 10.55 -0.13 -9.88
CA LEU A 31 11.26 0.57 -8.81
C LEU A 31 10.79 0.13 -7.43
N ASP A 32 11.73 0.06 -6.48
CA ASP A 32 11.38 0.00 -5.06
C ASP A 32 10.91 1.38 -4.60
N ILE A 33 9.78 1.43 -3.90
CA ILE A 33 9.14 2.69 -3.50
C ILE A 33 10.01 3.52 -2.56
N SER A 34 10.87 2.87 -1.75
CA SER A 34 11.80 3.58 -0.87
C SER A 34 12.81 4.42 -1.64
N VAL A 35 13.20 3.96 -2.84
CA VAL A 35 14.10 4.70 -3.72
C VAL A 35 13.40 5.94 -4.27
N LEU A 36 12.13 5.84 -4.67
CA LEU A 36 11.34 6.98 -5.15
C LEU A 36 11.13 8.02 -4.04
N ASN A 37 10.75 7.58 -2.84
CA ASN A 37 10.58 8.47 -1.70
C ASN A 37 11.90 9.16 -1.28
N THR A 38 13.01 8.43 -1.33
CA THR A 38 14.35 9.00 -1.09
C THR A 38 14.69 10.03 -2.15
N LEU A 39 14.44 9.74 -3.41
CA LEU A 39 14.69 10.68 -4.50
C LEU A 39 13.88 11.96 -4.33
N ASN A 40 12.61 11.84 -4.00
CA ASN A 40 11.72 12.97 -3.72
C ASN A 40 12.22 13.81 -2.54
N SER A 41 12.76 13.19 -1.50
CA SER A 41 13.32 13.93 -0.34
C SER A 41 14.62 14.65 -0.63
N ASN A 42 15.33 14.27 -1.69
CA ASN A 42 16.62 14.86 -2.09
C ASN A 42 16.50 16.02 -3.08
N THR A 43 15.30 16.29 -3.61
CA THR A 43 15.06 17.41 -4.52
C THR A 43 13.78 18.15 -4.17
N THR A 44 13.75 19.44 -4.41
CA THR A 44 12.52 20.26 -4.43
C THR A 44 11.96 20.41 -5.84
N GLY A 45 12.60 19.80 -6.83
CA GLY A 45 12.14 19.76 -8.22
C GLY A 45 11.21 18.59 -8.46
N THR A 46 10.52 18.60 -9.59
CA THR A 46 9.58 17.56 -9.97
C THR A 46 10.28 16.24 -10.30
N VAL A 47 9.81 15.13 -9.73
CA VAL A 47 10.19 13.75 -10.06
C VAL A 47 9.09 13.15 -10.94
N ASN A 48 9.35 13.04 -12.23
CA ASN A 48 8.43 12.44 -13.19
C ASN A 48 8.59 10.92 -13.20
N ALA A 49 7.60 10.20 -12.65
CA ALA A 49 7.55 8.75 -12.50
C ALA A 49 6.69 8.06 -13.57
N SER A 50 6.25 8.76 -14.62
CA SER A 50 5.30 8.23 -15.62
C SER A 50 5.79 7.03 -16.43
N SER A 51 7.08 6.70 -16.39
CA SER A 51 7.64 5.49 -17.01
C SER A 51 7.49 4.23 -16.15
N ILE A 52 7.20 4.40 -14.84
CA ILE A 52 7.10 3.30 -13.90
C ILE A 52 5.78 2.56 -14.13
N THR A 53 5.86 1.26 -14.27
CA THR A 53 4.70 0.35 -14.43
C THR A 53 4.57 -0.64 -13.28
N THR A 54 5.64 -0.78 -12.48
CA THR A 54 5.66 -1.68 -11.32
C THR A 54 6.39 -1.01 -10.15
N LEU A 55 5.76 -1.04 -9.00
CA LEU A 55 6.35 -0.65 -7.72
C LEU A 55 6.48 -1.86 -6.79
N SER A 56 7.49 -1.84 -5.93
CA SER A 56 7.63 -2.83 -4.85
C SER A 56 7.90 -2.13 -3.52
N GLY A 57 7.50 -2.74 -2.40
CA GLY A 57 7.81 -2.23 -1.07
C GLY A 57 6.61 -2.22 -0.12
N ALA A 58 6.71 -1.43 0.95
CA ALA A 58 5.67 -1.35 1.96
C ALA A 58 4.47 -0.52 1.48
N ALA A 59 3.26 -0.95 1.84
CA ALA A 59 2.01 -0.27 1.46
C ALA A 59 1.96 1.18 1.96
N ALA A 60 2.47 1.44 3.17
CA ALA A 60 2.53 2.78 3.74
C ALA A 60 3.44 3.73 2.94
N ASP A 61 4.58 3.22 2.45
CA ASP A 61 5.51 3.99 1.64
C ASP A 61 4.92 4.28 0.25
N CYS A 62 4.19 3.32 -0.33
CA CYS A 62 3.43 3.53 -1.56
C CYS A 62 2.39 4.63 -1.37
N ASN A 63 1.57 4.57 -0.31
CA ASN A 63 0.56 5.59 0.00
C ASN A 63 1.19 6.98 0.18
N THR A 64 2.40 7.06 0.75
CA THR A 64 3.14 8.31 0.87
C THR A 64 3.45 8.92 -0.50
N ALA A 65 4.01 8.15 -1.43
CA ALA A 65 4.32 8.62 -2.79
C ALA A 65 3.06 9.03 -3.56
N TYR A 66 1.98 8.25 -3.47
CA TYR A 66 0.69 8.59 -4.09
C TYR A 66 0.07 9.86 -3.51
N SER A 67 0.20 10.08 -2.20
CA SER A 67 -0.26 11.31 -1.55
C SER A 67 0.48 12.54 -2.07
N VAL A 68 1.80 12.46 -2.28
CA VAL A 68 2.58 13.53 -2.91
C VAL A 68 2.12 13.77 -4.34
N ASN A 69 1.94 12.71 -5.13
CA ASN A 69 1.44 12.81 -6.51
C ASN A 69 0.04 13.46 -6.57
N ALA A 70 -0.89 13.04 -5.71
CA ALA A 70 -2.26 13.54 -5.68
C ALA A 70 -2.37 15.01 -5.21
N SER A 71 -1.48 15.45 -4.33
CA SER A 71 -1.47 16.83 -3.82
C SER A 71 -0.87 17.85 -4.79
N GLY A 72 -0.41 17.40 -5.97
CA GLY A 72 0.34 18.25 -6.91
C GLY A 72 1.74 18.59 -6.42
N GLY A 73 2.31 17.70 -5.58
CA GLY A 73 3.68 17.81 -5.07
C GLY A 73 4.74 17.45 -6.10
N GLU A 74 5.93 17.13 -5.62
CA GLU A 74 7.10 16.92 -6.48
C GLU A 74 7.04 15.60 -7.28
N ILE A 75 6.33 14.55 -6.80
CA ILE A 75 6.13 13.33 -7.57
C ILE A 75 4.95 13.49 -8.51
N VAL A 76 5.12 13.12 -9.78
CA VAL A 76 4.04 13.15 -10.79
C VAL A 76 4.06 11.88 -11.66
N GLY A 77 2.88 11.51 -12.16
CA GLY A 77 2.73 10.44 -13.15
C GLY A 77 2.49 9.05 -12.56
N LEU A 78 2.17 8.95 -11.26
CA LEU A 78 1.69 7.71 -10.63
C LEU A 78 0.17 7.56 -10.79
N GLY A 79 -0.33 6.30 -10.72
CA GLY A 79 -1.75 5.97 -10.69
C GLY A 79 -2.15 4.67 -11.41
N ASN A 80 -1.23 4.00 -12.11
CA ASN A 80 -1.52 2.80 -12.90
C ASN A 80 -0.55 1.63 -12.64
N GLU A 81 0.31 1.75 -11.63
CA GLU A 81 1.39 0.79 -11.38
C GLU A 81 0.84 -0.48 -10.71
N ASN A 82 1.33 -1.64 -11.17
CA ASN A 82 1.20 -2.85 -10.39
C ASN A 82 2.11 -2.76 -9.17
N ILE A 83 1.62 -3.23 -8.02
CA ILE A 83 2.37 -3.14 -6.75
C ILE A 83 2.62 -4.54 -6.20
N THR A 84 3.86 -4.81 -5.82
CA THR A 84 4.21 -6.02 -5.07
C THR A 84 4.55 -5.61 -3.64
N LEU A 85 3.70 -5.99 -2.69
CA LEU A 85 3.89 -5.66 -1.29
C LEU A 85 5.00 -6.47 -0.65
N SER A 86 5.74 -5.84 0.26
CA SER A 86 6.71 -6.49 1.15
C SER A 86 6.15 -6.75 2.55
N ASP A 87 4.99 -6.18 2.89
CA ASP A 87 4.37 -6.34 4.20
C ASP A 87 3.96 -7.79 4.46
N THR A 88 4.18 -8.25 5.69
CA THR A 88 3.66 -9.54 6.19
C THR A 88 2.47 -9.33 7.11
N THR A 89 2.40 -8.18 7.77
CA THR A 89 1.27 -7.70 8.56
C THR A 89 0.87 -6.34 8.04
N LEU A 90 -0.41 -6.15 7.77
CA LEU A 90 -0.91 -4.90 7.18
C LEU A 90 -2.30 -4.58 7.73
N ALA A 91 -2.56 -3.29 7.97
CA ALA A 91 -3.91 -2.83 8.27
C ALA A 91 -4.77 -2.81 6.99
N ALA A 92 -5.98 -3.32 7.07
CA ALA A 92 -6.92 -3.37 5.93
C ALA A 92 -7.22 -1.96 5.39
N SER A 93 -7.32 -0.95 6.27
CA SER A 93 -7.51 0.45 5.87
C SER A 93 -6.37 1.00 5.02
N VAL A 94 -5.12 0.65 5.34
CA VAL A 94 -3.94 1.05 4.56
C VAL A 94 -3.95 0.40 3.18
N LEU A 95 -4.34 -0.89 3.11
CA LEU A 95 -4.47 -1.60 1.84
C LEU A 95 -5.60 -1.03 0.98
N ASN A 96 -6.77 -0.73 1.58
CA ASN A 96 -7.90 -0.13 0.87
C ASN A 96 -7.56 1.27 0.34
N THR A 97 -6.78 2.05 1.09
CA THR A 97 -6.27 3.35 0.63
C THR A 97 -5.36 3.17 -0.58
N LEU A 98 -4.44 2.19 -0.52
CA LEU A 98 -3.55 1.91 -1.64
C LEU A 98 -4.30 1.44 -2.88
N ASP A 99 -5.31 0.59 -2.72
CA ASP A 99 -6.17 0.12 -3.79
C ASP A 99 -6.93 1.26 -4.49
N GLY A 100 -7.30 2.28 -3.72
CA GLY A 100 -7.90 3.50 -4.27
C GLY A 100 -6.92 4.43 -5.01
N ASN A 101 -5.63 4.26 -4.83
CA ASN A 101 -4.59 5.13 -5.39
C ASN A 101 -4.05 4.65 -6.74
N THR A 102 -4.17 3.36 -7.07
CA THR A 102 -3.70 2.80 -8.34
C THR A 102 -4.81 2.06 -9.08
N LEU A 103 -4.78 2.11 -10.41
CA LEU A 103 -5.60 1.25 -11.27
C LEU A 103 -4.91 -0.09 -11.58
N GLY A 104 -3.66 -0.24 -11.17
CA GLY A 104 -2.90 -1.48 -11.31
C GLY A 104 -3.30 -2.52 -10.26
N VAL A 105 -2.68 -3.69 -10.35
CA VAL A 105 -2.97 -4.80 -9.44
C VAL A 105 -2.00 -4.81 -8.27
N ILE A 106 -2.53 -4.94 -7.06
CA ILE A 106 -1.74 -5.07 -5.82
C ILE A 106 -1.58 -6.56 -5.48
N ASN A 107 -0.36 -7.04 -5.51
CA ASN A 107 0.00 -8.40 -5.12
C ASN A 107 0.19 -8.48 -3.59
N THR A 108 -0.70 -9.20 -2.92
CA THR A 108 -0.78 -9.35 -1.46
C THR A 108 -0.22 -10.69 -0.96
N ASN A 109 0.51 -11.43 -1.79
CA ASN A 109 0.98 -12.79 -1.49
C ASN A 109 1.91 -12.89 -0.26
N THR A 110 2.50 -11.79 0.19
CA THR A 110 3.35 -11.75 1.40
C THR A 110 2.55 -11.62 2.69
N ILE A 111 1.30 -11.13 2.62
CA ILE A 111 0.47 -10.84 3.79
C ILE A 111 0.06 -12.15 4.47
N THR A 112 0.38 -12.26 5.75
CA THR A 112 -0.03 -13.36 6.64
C THR A 112 -1.01 -12.91 7.72
N THR A 113 -1.02 -11.61 8.05
CA THR A 113 -1.95 -11.01 9.00
C THR A 113 -2.55 -9.73 8.40
N LEU A 114 -3.87 -9.65 8.37
CA LEU A 114 -4.59 -8.44 8.03
C LEU A 114 -5.32 -7.96 9.29
N SER A 115 -4.95 -6.77 9.76
CA SER A 115 -5.57 -6.16 10.95
C SER A 115 -6.57 -5.08 10.57
N GLY A 116 -7.51 -4.78 11.46
CA GLY A 116 -8.48 -3.72 11.27
C GLY A 116 -9.91 -4.15 11.51
N LYS A 117 -10.86 -3.32 11.09
CA LYS A 117 -12.28 -3.65 11.18
C LYS A 117 -12.66 -4.74 10.19
N THR A 118 -13.62 -5.57 10.57
CA THR A 118 -14.14 -6.65 9.72
C THR A 118 -14.63 -6.14 8.36
N ALA A 119 -15.32 -4.99 8.34
CA ALA A 119 -15.79 -4.37 7.10
C ALA A 119 -14.66 -3.89 6.18
N GLU A 120 -13.54 -3.43 6.74
CA GLU A 120 -12.35 -3.03 5.96
C GLU A 120 -11.67 -4.25 5.34
N SER A 121 -11.54 -5.33 6.13
CA SER A 121 -11.00 -6.61 5.65
C SER A 121 -11.87 -7.22 4.54
N GLU A 122 -13.19 -7.17 4.70
CA GLU A 122 -14.14 -7.61 3.67
C GLU A 122 -13.97 -6.79 2.38
N THR A 123 -13.82 -5.46 2.50
CA THR A 123 -13.57 -4.56 1.37
C THR A 123 -12.31 -4.95 0.63
N ALA A 124 -11.19 -5.15 1.33
CA ALA A 124 -9.92 -5.54 0.74
C ALA A 124 -10.01 -6.87 -0.02
N PHE A 125 -10.70 -7.86 0.54
CA PHE A 125 -10.87 -9.18 -0.11
C PHE A 125 -11.86 -9.19 -1.28
N LYS A 126 -12.80 -8.25 -1.32
CA LYS A 126 -13.74 -8.09 -2.44
C LYS A 126 -13.20 -7.21 -3.56
N SER A 127 -12.13 -6.46 -3.33
CA SER A 127 -11.54 -5.61 -4.34
C SER A 127 -10.96 -6.43 -5.50
N THR A 128 -11.17 -5.96 -6.71
CA THR A 128 -10.55 -6.51 -7.92
C THR A 128 -9.13 -5.99 -8.15
N GLY A 129 -8.74 -4.91 -7.46
CA GLY A 129 -7.40 -4.34 -7.49
C GLY A 129 -6.40 -5.11 -6.63
N THR A 130 -6.88 -5.82 -5.60
CA THR A 130 -6.03 -6.68 -4.77
C THR A 130 -6.12 -8.13 -5.20
N ASN A 131 -5.00 -8.82 -5.25
CA ASN A 131 -5.00 -10.23 -5.61
C ASN A 131 -3.93 -11.04 -4.85
N ASN A 132 -4.01 -12.37 -5.00
CA ASN A 132 -3.06 -13.32 -4.42
C ASN A 132 -3.06 -13.36 -2.89
N PHE A 133 -4.16 -13.00 -2.22
CA PHE A 133 -4.29 -13.34 -0.81
C PHE A 133 -4.15 -14.85 -0.64
N LYS A 134 -3.34 -15.23 0.34
CA LYS A 134 -3.24 -16.64 0.75
C LYS A 134 -4.49 -17.04 1.52
N THR A 135 -4.81 -18.33 1.49
CA THR A 135 -5.89 -18.90 2.31
C THR A 135 -5.52 -19.04 3.79
N ASN A 136 -4.30 -18.71 4.18
CA ASN A 136 -3.81 -18.77 5.56
C ASN A 136 -3.58 -17.38 6.17
N VAL A 137 -4.36 -16.37 5.76
CA VAL A 137 -4.33 -15.04 6.37
C VAL A 137 -5.05 -15.08 7.72
N ILE A 138 -4.41 -14.55 8.75
CA ILE A 138 -5.02 -14.29 10.05
C ILE A 138 -5.73 -12.93 9.96
N PHE A 139 -6.99 -12.88 10.36
CA PHE A 139 -7.71 -11.62 10.56
C PHE A 139 -7.61 -11.23 12.04
N ASP A 140 -6.96 -10.09 12.30
CA ASP A 140 -6.82 -9.52 13.64
C ASP A 140 -7.73 -8.29 13.77
N ILE A 141 -8.88 -8.50 14.45
CA ILE A 141 -9.95 -7.51 14.51
C ILE A 141 -9.63 -6.46 15.57
N ASP A 142 -9.70 -5.20 15.18
CA ASP A 142 -9.46 -4.05 16.06
C ASP A 142 -10.46 -3.98 17.23
N GLU A 143 -9.98 -3.51 18.38
CA GLU A 143 -10.76 -3.41 19.61
C GLU A 143 -11.95 -2.42 19.51
N ASP A 144 -11.91 -1.49 18.56
CA ASP A 144 -12.99 -0.54 18.30
C ASP A 144 -14.06 -1.05 17.32
N ASP A 145 -13.90 -2.26 16.76
CA ASP A 145 -14.92 -2.93 15.95
C ASP A 145 -15.92 -3.67 16.85
N THR A 146 -16.75 -2.90 17.54
CA THR A 146 -17.66 -3.40 18.60
C THR A 146 -19.02 -3.86 18.10
N LEU A 147 -19.37 -3.62 16.83
CA LEU A 147 -20.60 -4.08 16.20
C LEU A 147 -20.27 -4.81 14.88
N ILE A 148 -20.21 -6.12 14.94
CA ILE A 148 -19.76 -6.95 13.82
C ILE A 148 -20.95 -7.64 13.17
N SER A 149 -20.99 -7.64 11.83
CA SER A 149 -21.99 -8.37 11.07
C SER A 149 -21.65 -9.88 11.00
N ALA A 150 -22.63 -10.73 11.29
CA ALA A 150 -22.48 -12.18 11.13
C ALA A 150 -22.14 -12.56 9.68
N SER A 151 -22.75 -11.90 8.69
CA SER A 151 -22.46 -12.15 7.28
C SER A 151 -21.03 -11.79 6.90
N THR A 152 -20.50 -10.69 7.44
CA THR A 152 -19.08 -10.30 7.23
C THR A 152 -18.13 -11.32 7.86
N LEU A 153 -18.39 -11.77 9.10
CA LEU A 153 -17.57 -12.82 9.72
C LEU A 153 -17.60 -14.12 8.91
N ASN A 154 -18.77 -14.56 8.50
CA ASN A 154 -18.92 -15.77 7.67
C ASN A 154 -18.17 -15.63 6.33
N TYR A 155 -18.22 -14.43 5.72
CA TYR A 155 -17.45 -14.17 4.52
C TYR A 155 -15.95 -14.28 4.77
N LEU A 156 -15.41 -13.63 5.81
CA LEU A 156 -13.98 -13.69 6.15
C LEU A 156 -13.54 -15.10 6.53
N ASP A 157 -14.35 -15.85 7.30
CA ASP A 157 -14.09 -17.24 7.64
C ASP A 157 -13.97 -18.12 6.38
N SER A 158 -14.80 -17.87 5.38
CA SER A 158 -14.71 -18.56 4.09
C SER A 158 -13.44 -18.28 3.30
N LYS A 159 -12.67 -17.24 3.66
CA LYS A 159 -11.45 -16.80 2.95
C LYS A 159 -10.16 -17.28 3.61
N THR A 160 -10.24 -17.77 4.84
CA THR A 160 -9.05 -18.19 5.58
C THR A 160 -9.21 -19.61 6.15
N THR A 161 -8.08 -20.28 6.33
CA THR A 161 -7.96 -21.52 7.13
C THR A 161 -7.39 -21.24 8.52
N GLN A 162 -7.14 -19.98 8.83
CA GLN A 162 -6.61 -19.50 10.09
C GLN A 162 -7.70 -18.92 10.99
N ILE A 163 -7.30 -18.47 12.16
CA ILE A 163 -8.22 -17.85 13.12
C ILE A 163 -8.63 -16.44 12.66
N ILE A 164 -9.85 -16.07 13.03
CA ILE A 164 -10.27 -14.67 13.12
C ILE A 164 -10.14 -14.29 14.60
N SER A 165 -9.20 -13.42 14.91
CA SER A 165 -8.89 -13.01 16.29
C SER A 165 -9.68 -11.76 16.66
N ALA A 166 -10.50 -11.86 17.70
CA ALA A 166 -11.18 -10.73 18.31
C ALA A 166 -10.99 -10.83 19.83
N ASN A 167 -9.98 -10.15 20.36
CA ASN A 167 -9.60 -10.21 21.78
C ASN A 167 -10.37 -9.21 22.67
N HIS A 168 -11.58 -8.84 22.26
CA HIS A 168 -12.43 -7.87 22.96
C HIS A 168 -13.91 -8.30 22.92
N THR A 169 -14.75 -7.60 23.67
CA THR A 169 -16.20 -7.82 23.62
C THR A 169 -16.83 -7.04 22.47
N PHE A 170 -17.65 -7.70 21.68
CA PHE A 170 -18.40 -7.09 20.58
C PHE A 170 -19.86 -7.59 20.56
N THR A 171 -20.69 -6.89 19.83
CA THR A 171 -22.06 -7.29 19.52
C THR A 171 -22.12 -7.88 18.13
N LEU A 172 -22.62 -9.09 18.01
CA LEU A 172 -22.87 -9.70 16.71
C LEU A 172 -24.27 -9.29 16.20
N SER A 173 -24.31 -8.74 14.99
CA SER A 173 -25.55 -8.37 14.30
C SER A 173 -25.80 -9.32 13.12
N GLY A 174 -27.05 -9.74 12.94
CA GLY A 174 -27.44 -10.62 11.83
C GLY A 174 -28.82 -11.23 12.07
N SER A 175 -29.35 -11.92 11.06
CA SER A 175 -30.58 -12.69 11.20
C SER A 175 -30.28 -14.11 11.71
N ILE A 176 -31.23 -14.71 12.37
CA ILE A 176 -31.11 -16.10 12.89
C ILE A 176 -30.98 -17.14 11.75
N SER A 177 -31.25 -16.72 10.53
CA SER A 177 -31.14 -17.54 9.31
C SER A 177 -29.80 -17.46 8.58
N ASP A 178 -28.87 -16.67 9.11
CA ASP A 178 -27.54 -16.46 8.51
C ASP A 178 -26.47 -17.38 9.10
#